data_922437dbb571b67e19eaae91fc4cdfd0
#
_entry.id   922437dbb571b67e19eaae91fc4cdfd0
#
_cell.length_a   1.000
_cell.length_b   1.000
_cell.length_c   1.000
_cell.angle_alpha   90.00
_cell.angle_beta   90.00
_cell.angle_gamma   90.00
#
_symmetry.space_group_name_H-M   'P 1'
#
loop_
_entity.id
_entity.type
_entity.pdbx_description
1 polymer ?
#
loop_
_entity_poly.entity_id
_entity_poly.type
_entity_poly.pdbx_seq_one_letter_code
_entity_poly.pdbx_strand_id
1 'polypeptide(L)'
;MSVTFADRADQLCDKLRELEHQAEEGDQLFYCAYLLGLLGLHSSVEGEGADEFDFAFEGTLKETLESEGVSEADQQEILQLWTSVIA
;
A
#
# COMPACT_ATOMS: atom_id res chain seq x y z
N MET A 1 -10.75 -20.88 -4.13
CA MET A 1 -10.38 -20.46 -2.76
C MET A 1 -10.23 -18.96 -2.73
N SER A 2 -10.83 -18.32 -1.73
CA SER A 2 -10.69 -16.88 -1.55
C SER A 2 -9.37 -16.55 -0.87
N VAL A 3 -8.75 -15.46 -1.28
CA VAL A 3 -7.57 -14.91 -0.60
C VAL A 3 -8.07 -14.08 0.59
N THR A 4 -7.56 -14.34 1.78
CA THR A 4 -7.92 -13.52 2.95
C THR A 4 -7.23 -12.16 2.86
N PHE A 5 -7.75 -11.19 3.61
CA PHE A 5 -7.14 -9.86 3.68
C PHE A 5 -5.69 -9.96 4.18
N ALA A 6 -5.43 -10.81 5.18
CA ALA A 6 -4.08 -11.01 5.68
C ALA A 6 -3.14 -11.56 4.60
N ASP A 7 -3.60 -12.55 3.83
CA ASP A 7 -2.81 -13.12 2.74
C ASP A 7 -2.53 -12.09 1.65
N ARG A 8 -3.54 -11.30 1.29
CA ARG A 8 -3.37 -10.25 0.28
C ARG A 8 -2.38 -9.17 0.76
N ALA A 9 -2.50 -8.77 2.02
CA ALA A 9 -1.58 -7.80 2.61
C ALA A 9 -0.14 -8.33 2.58
N ASP A 10 0.07 -9.59 2.91
CA ASP A 10 1.40 -10.21 2.85
C ASP A 10 1.96 -10.21 1.43
N GLN A 11 1.14 -10.55 0.44
CA GLN A 11 1.56 -10.54 -0.97
C GLN A 11 1.99 -9.13 -1.40
N LEU A 12 1.22 -8.13 -1.02
CA LEU A 12 1.52 -6.74 -1.37
C LEU A 12 2.77 -6.23 -0.64
N CYS A 13 2.93 -6.62 0.62
CA CYS A 13 4.14 -6.28 1.39
C CYS A 13 5.38 -6.89 0.75
N ASP A 14 5.30 -8.13 0.30
CA ASP A 14 6.44 -8.77 -0.37
C ASP A 14 6.83 -8.04 -1.65
N LYS A 15 5.85 -7.62 -2.46
CA LYS A 15 6.10 -6.83 -3.65
C LYS A 15 6.75 -5.49 -3.32
N LEU A 16 6.26 -4.82 -2.29
CA LEU A 16 6.81 -3.53 -1.87
C LEU A 16 8.24 -3.67 -1.33
N ARG A 17 8.50 -4.73 -0.58
CA ARG A 17 9.87 -4.98 -0.08
C ARG A 17 10.84 -5.23 -1.23
N GLU A 18 10.39 -5.92 -2.27
CA GLU A 18 11.20 -6.14 -3.46
C GLU A 18 11.50 -4.81 -4.17
N LEU A 19 10.49 -3.97 -4.32
CA LEU A 19 10.67 -2.64 -4.91
C LEU A 19 11.59 -1.77 -4.06
N GLU A 20 11.42 -1.82 -2.74
CA GLU A 20 12.29 -1.10 -1.81
C GLU A 20 13.74 -1.54 -1.95
N HIS A 21 13.95 -2.85 -2.11
CA HIS A 21 15.29 -3.41 -2.27
C HIS A 21 15.94 -2.96 -3.57
N GLN A 22 15.17 -2.72 -4.62
CA GLN A 22 15.65 -2.26 -5.92
C GLN A 22 15.74 -0.74 -6.00
N ALA A 23 15.14 -0.02 -5.07
CA ALA A 23 15.10 1.43 -5.10
C ALA A 23 16.49 2.03 -4.84
N GLU A 24 16.90 2.95 -5.69
CA GLU A 24 18.19 3.63 -5.56
C GLU A 24 18.05 5.03 -4.96
N GLU A 25 16.84 5.58 -4.95
CA GLU A 25 16.58 6.93 -4.50
C GLU A 25 15.75 6.97 -3.22
N GLY A 26 16.02 7.96 -2.37
CA GLY A 26 15.39 8.09 -1.07
C GLY A 26 13.87 8.27 -1.11
N ASP A 27 13.35 8.97 -2.10
CA ASP A 27 11.92 9.23 -2.21
C ASP A 27 11.13 7.94 -2.42
N GLN A 28 11.63 7.05 -3.28
CA GLN A 28 10.97 5.78 -3.52
C GLN A 28 11.01 4.89 -2.28
N LEU A 29 12.11 4.91 -1.54
CA LEU A 29 12.21 4.20 -0.27
C LEU A 29 11.17 4.71 0.72
N PHE A 30 10.99 6.02 0.79
CA PHE A 30 9.97 6.64 1.65
C PHE A 30 8.57 6.19 1.28
N TYR A 31 8.24 6.20 -0.01
CA TYR A 31 6.91 5.79 -0.47
C TYR A 31 6.64 4.32 -0.20
N CYS A 32 7.63 3.45 -0.43
CA CYS A 32 7.50 2.03 -0.11
C CYS A 32 7.31 1.82 1.39
N ALA A 33 8.09 2.49 2.21
CA ALA A 33 7.98 2.38 3.67
C ALA A 33 6.63 2.88 4.16
N TYR A 34 6.11 3.95 3.58
CA TYR A 34 4.79 4.49 3.92
C TYR A 34 3.70 3.45 3.66
N LEU A 35 3.70 2.85 2.47
CA LEU A 35 2.71 1.84 2.11
C LEU A 35 2.85 0.57 2.97
N LEU A 36 4.08 0.15 3.24
CA LEU A 36 4.34 -1.03 4.09
C LEU A 36 3.79 -0.82 5.50
N GLY A 37 4.02 0.35 6.07
CA GLY A 37 3.51 0.67 7.40
C GLY A 37 1.99 0.67 7.45
N LEU A 38 1.36 1.28 6.45
CA LEU A 38 -0.10 1.36 6.39
C LEU A 38 -0.72 -0.02 6.13
N LEU A 39 -0.12 -0.83 5.26
CA LEU A 39 -0.56 -2.20 5.02
C LEU A 39 -0.48 -3.04 6.29
N GLY A 40 0.59 -2.86 7.08
CA GLY A 40 0.72 -3.56 8.36
C GLY A 40 -0.43 -3.27 9.30
N LEU A 41 -0.85 -2.01 9.38
CA LEU A 41 -2.00 -1.62 10.19
C LEU A 41 -3.31 -2.18 9.65
N HIS A 42 -3.47 -2.18 8.33
CA HIS A 42 -4.71 -2.61 7.69
C HIS A 42 -4.85 -4.14 7.65
N SER A 43 -3.75 -4.88 7.80
CA SER A 43 -3.77 -6.34 7.77
C SER A 43 -4.54 -6.95 8.94
N SER A 44 -4.81 -6.19 9.99
CA SER A 44 -5.62 -6.64 11.12
C SER A 44 -7.13 -6.66 10.82
N VAL A 45 -7.55 -6.04 9.71
CA VAL A 45 -8.96 -6.04 9.31
C VAL A 45 -9.30 -7.40 8.72
N GLU A 46 -10.41 -7.98 9.18
CA GLU A 46 -10.86 -9.28 8.70
C GLU A 46 -11.66 -9.13 7.41
N GLY A 47 -11.48 -10.09 6.49
CA GLY A 47 -12.20 -10.10 5.24
C GLY A 47 -11.58 -11.05 4.25
N GLU A 48 -12.23 -11.22 3.12
CA GLU A 48 -11.80 -12.10 2.03
C GLU A 48 -11.95 -11.39 0.69
N GLY A 49 -11.08 -11.76 -0.23
CA GLY A 49 -11.10 -11.26 -1.60
C GLY A 49 -10.03 -10.20 -1.85
N ALA A 50 -9.18 -10.46 -2.85
CA ALA A 50 -8.08 -9.55 -3.19
C ALA A 50 -8.61 -8.19 -3.66
N ASP A 51 -9.63 -8.19 -4.52
CA ASP A 51 -10.21 -6.95 -5.04
C ASP A 51 -10.87 -6.14 -3.93
N GLU A 52 -11.55 -6.80 -3.02
CA GLU A 52 -12.18 -6.17 -1.87
C GLU A 52 -11.14 -5.50 -0.96
N PHE A 53 -10.05 -6.21 -0.71
CA PHE A 53 -8.96 -5.64 0.08
C PHE A 53 -8.37 -4.42 -0.60
N ASP A 54 -8.06 -4.53 -1.89
CA ASP A 54 -7.43 -3.45 -2.64
C ASP A 54 -8.31 -2.20 -2.63
N PHE A 55 -9.61 -2.37 -2.81
CA PHE A 55 -10.57 -1.27 -2.79
C PHE A 55 -10.63 -0.61 -1.40
N ALA A 56 -10.77 -1.43 -0.36
CA ALA A 56 -10.87 -0.93 1.01
C ALA A 56 -9.58 -0.21 1.44
N PHE A 57 -8.44 -0.79 1.12
CA PHE A 57 -7.15 -0.19 1.45
C PHE A 57 -6.95 1.13 0.72
N GLU A 58 -7.31 1.19 -0.56
CA GLU A 58 -7.16 2.42 -1.34
C GLU A 58 -7.96 3.58 -0.74
N GLY A 59 -9.18 3.31 -0.27
CA GLY A 59 -9.97 4.31 0.42
C GLY A 59 -9.29 4.80 1.69
N THR A 60 -8.78 3.89 2.50
CA THR A 60 -8.05 4.22 3.71
C THR A 60 -6.77 5.01 3.38
N LEU A 61 -6.05 4.60 2.35
CA LEU A 61 -4.83 5.28 1.91
C LEU A 61 -5.12 6.73 1.54
N LYS A 62 -6.15 6.99 0.75
CA LYS A 62 -6.52 8.34 0.34
C LYS A 62 -6.90 9.22 1.53
N GLU A 63 -7.69 8.68 2.45
CA GLU A 63 -8.08 9.39 3.66
C GLU A 63 -6.88 9.73 4.53
N THR A 64 -5.96 8.78 4.69
CA THR A 64 -4.77 8.96 5.52
C THR A 64 -3.85 10.02 4.92
N LEU A 65 -3.65 10.00 3.60
CA LEU A 65 -2.82 10.98 2.92
C LEU A 65 -3.35 12.40 3.12
N GLU A 66 -4.66 12.59 3.03
CA GLU A 66 -5.29 13.88 3.29
C GLU A 66 -5.17 14.30 4.75
N SER A 67 -5.46 13.36 5.64
CA SER A 67 -5.46 13.60 7.08
C SER A 67 -4.08 14.00 7.61
N GLU A 68 -3.04 13.40 7.06
CA GLU A 68 -1.67 13.68 7.48
C GLU A 68 -1.05 14.89 6.78
N GLY A 69 -1.79 15.52 5.88
CA GLY A 69 -1.31 16.72 5.19
C GLY A 69 -0.15 16.45 4.23
N VAL A 70 -0.12 15.25 3.66
CA VAL A 70 0.89 14.89 2.65
C VAL A 70 0.71 15.77 1.42
N SER A 71 1.81 16.26 0.84
CA SER A 71 1.74 17.12 -0.34
C SER A 71 1.06 16.41 -1.50
N GLU A 72 0.40 17.18 -2.37
CA GLU A 72 -0.31 16.62 -3.51
C GLU A 72 0.63 15.82 -4.42
N ALA A 73 1.84 16.32 -4.63
CA ALA A 73 2.83 15.62 -5.44
C ALA A 73 3.20 14.26 -4.84
N ASP A 74 3.42 14.22 -3.53
CA ASP A 74 3.74 12.97 -2.84
C ASP A 74 2.54 12.02 -2.83
N GLN A 75 1.32 12.55 -2.66
CA GLN A 75 0.12 11.73 -2.74
C GLN A 75 0.01 11.03 -4.09
N GLN A 76 0.25 11.75 -5.18
CA GLN A 76 0.20 11.18 -6.53
C GLN A 76 1.24 10.08 -6.71
N GLU A 77 2.46 10.29 -6.24
CA GLU A 77 3.52 9.30 -6.33
C GLU A 77 3.19 8.03 -5.55
N ILE A 78 2.66 8.19 -4.34
CA ILE A 78 2.26 7.05 -3.51
C ILE A 78 1.12 6.28 -4.16
N LEU A 79 0.12 6.98 -4.72
CA LEU A 79 -1.00 6.33 -5.38
C LEU A 79 -0.58 5.63 -6.68
N GLN A 80 0.37 6.19 -7.42
CA GLN A 80 0.93 5.54 -8.60
C GLN A 80 1.67 4.27 -8.22
N LEU A 81 2.45 4.31 -7.16
CA LEU A 81 3.16 3.15 -6.64
C LEU A 81 2.17 2.06 -6.23
N TRP A 82 1.12 2.45 -5.51
CA TRP A 82 0.05 1.53 -5.11
C TRP A 82 -0.59 0.85 -6.33
N THR A 83 -0.95 1.61 -7.34
CA THR A 83 -1.54 1.09 -8.57
C THR A 83 -0.62 0.10 -9.26
N SER A 84 0.68 0.38 -9.27
CA SER A 84 1.69 -0.49 -9.84
C SER A 84 1.80 -1.82 -9.07
N VAL A 85 1.70 -1.75 -7.76
CA VAL A 85 1.84 -2.94 -6.89
C VAL A 85 0.65 -3.90 -7.02
N ILE A 86 -0.57 -3.37 -7.18
CA ILE A 86 -1.76 -4.20 -7.31
C ILE A 86 -2.01 -4.70 -8.73
N ALA A 87 -1.30 -4.18 -9.70
CA ALA A 87 -1.46 -4.55 -11.11
C ALA A 87 -0.96 -5.96 -11.39
#